data_c6af076782eea39f0ba99340904917b4
#
_entry.id   c6af076782eea39f0ba99340904917b4
#
_cell.length_a   1.000
_cell.length_b   1.000
_cell.length_c   1.000
_cell.angle_alpha   90.00
_cell.angle_beta   90.00
_cell.angle_gamma   90.00
#
_symmetry.space_group_name_H-M   'P 1'
#
loop_
_entity.id
_entity.type
_entity.pdbx_description
1 polymer ?
#
loop_
_entity_poly.entity_id
_entity_poly.type
_entity_poly.pdbx_seq_one_letter_code
_entity_poly.pdbx_strand_id
1 'polypeptide(L)'
;MAAKPAGKSKAKTKTKSRPKPAPKAKAVPAAEGKLKAGMKAPAFRLPKDGGGEVSLAEFKGHKLVLYFYPKADTPGCTREAIDFSRLSGAFAKTGTEVLGVSADPVKNQDKFKTKHGLKIALGSDETHAMLEAYGVWAEKSLYGRTYM
;
A
#
# COMPACT_ATOMS: atom_id res chain seq x y z
N MET A 1 -39.65 14.38 -54.97
CA MET A 1 -39.07 15.71 -54.78
C MET A 1 -39.30 16.09 -53.33
N ALA A 2 -38.25 16.12 -52.50
CA ALA A 2 -38.20 16.91 -51.29
C ALA A 2 -36.92 16.58 -50.53
N ALA A 3 -36.10 17.57 -50.37
CA ALA A 3 -34.76 17.50 -49.76
C ALA A 3 -34.84 17.43 -48.25
N LYS A 4 -33.92 16.66 -47.68
CA LYS A 4 -33.64 16.53 -46.26
C LYS A 4 -32.63 17.60 -45.82
N PRO A 5 -32.79 18.30 -44.71
CA PRO A 5 -31.69 19.01 -44.09
C PRO A 5 -31.05 18.22 -42.96
N ALA A 6 -29.73 18.24 -42.97
CA ALA A 6 -28.84 17.62 -41.98
C ALA A 6 -28.91 18.28 -40.60
N GLY A 7 -29.09 17.49 -39.57
CA GLY A 7 -28.94 17.91 -38.17
C GLY A 7 -27.47 17.85 -37.73
N LYS A 8 -26.88 18.99 -37.38
CA LYS A 8 -25.55 19.11 -36.79
C LYS A 8 -25.62 18.69 -35.33
N SER A 9 -25.01 17.56 -35.01
CA SER A 9 -24.74 17.13 -33.64
C SER A 9 -23.57 17.91 -33.08
N LYS A 10 -23.79 18.71 -32.03
CA LYS A 10 -22.76 19.40 -31.26
C LYS A 10 -22.09 18.40 -30.30
N ALA A 11 -20.84 18.07 -30.56
CA ALA A 11 -19.99 17.36 -29.63
C ALA A 11 -19.78 18.19 -28.35
N LYS A 12 -20.24 17.69 -27.21
CA LYS A 12 -19.92 18.25 -25.90
C LYS A 12 -18.50 17.76 -25.48
N THR A 13 -17.56 18.66 -25.49
CA THR A 13 -16.22 18.48 -24.96
C THR A 13 -16.32 18.27 -23.44
N LYS A 14 -16.08 17.06 -22.96
CA LYS A 14 -15.90 16.78 -21.52
C LYS A 14 -14.55 17.33 -21.09
N THR A 15 -14.58 18.44 -20.37
CA THR A 15 -13.42 19.00 -19.66
C THR A 15 -12.93 17.97 -18.62
N LYS A 16 -11.75 17.40 -18.86
CA LYS A 16 -11.04 16.59 -17.88
C LYS A 16 -10.66 17.48 -16.70
N SER A 17 -11.35 17.35 -15.59
CA SER A 17 -10.94 17.95 -14.34
C SER A 17 -9.62 17.32 -13.88
N ARG A 18 -8.61 18.16 -13.83
CA ARG A 18 -7.30 17.85 -13.29
C ARG A 18 -7.44 17.43 -11.81
N PRO A 19 -6.91 16.28 -11.36
CA PRO A 19 -6.99 15.92 -9.96
C PRO A 19 -6.22 16.94 -9.12
N LYS A 20 -6.86 17.42 -8.05
CA LYS A 20 -6.26 18.30 -7.04
C LYS A 20 -5.02 17.64 -6.46
N PRO A 21 -3.89 18.36 -6.27
CA PRO A 21 -2.72 17.79 -5.60
C PRO A 21 -3.12 17.39 -4.17
N ALA A 22 -2.78 16.14 -3.82
CA ALA A 22 -2.99 15.61 -2.49
C ALA A 22 -2.27 16.47 -1.43
N PRO A 23 -2.84 16.69 -0.26
CA PRO A 23 -2.18 17.40 0.81
C PRO A 23 -0.91 16.64 1.20
N LYS A 24 0.21 17.37 1.24
CA LYS A 24 1.51 16.86 1.69
C LYS A 24 1.32 16.11 3.01
N ALA A 25 1.68 14.83 3.00
CA ALA A 25 1.71 14.00 4.20
C ALA A 25 2.54 14.72 5.27
N LYS A 26 1.92 14.96 6.44
CA LYS A 26 2.66 15.43 7.61
C LYS A 26 3.67 14.36 7.94
N ALA A 27 4.95 14.75 7.95
CA ALA A 27 6.04 13.87 8.35
C ALA A 27 5.70 13.21 9.69
N VAL A 28 5.73 11.89 9.72
CA VAL A 28 5.61 11.12 10.95
C VAL A 28 6.89 11.39 11.73
N PRO A 29 6.83 11.83 13.01
CA PRO A 29 8.04 11.98 13.78
C PRO A 29 8.74 10.62 13.88
N ALA A 30 9.98 10.56 13.45
CA ALA A 30 10.82 9.38 13.61
C ALA A 30 10.87 9.02 15.11
N ALA A 31 10.26 7.91 15.48
CA ALA A 31 10.41 7.37 16.82
C ALA A 31 11.78 6.69 16.85
N GLU A 32 12.78 7.37 17.35
CA GLU A 32 14.07 6.77 17.70
C GLU A 32 13.85 5.79 18.86
N GLY A 33 13.49 4.56 18.54
CA GLY A 33 13.32 3.53 19.56
C GLY A 33 12.66 2.28 19.01
N LYS A 34 13.24 1.13 19.32
CA LYS A 34 12.64 -0.17 18.98
C LYS A 34 11.26 -0.27 19.61
N LEU A 35 10.22 -0.46 18.81
CA LEU A 35 8.88 -0.72 19.28
C LEU A 35 8.86 -1.96 20.18
N LYS A 36 8.10 -1.86 21.28
CA LYS A 36 7.90 -2.95 22.24
C LYS A 36 6.40 -3.24 22.33
N ALA A 37 6.07 -4.46 22.72
CA ALA A 37 4.69 -4.85 23.00
C ALA A 37 4.05 -3.89 24.03
N GLY A 38 2.81 -3.50 23.80
CA GLY A 38 2.08 -2.54 24.63
C GLY A 38 2.31 -1.06 24.29
N MET A 39 3.24 -0.75 23.40
CA MET A 39 3.42 0.63 22.93
C MET A 39 2.39 0.99 21.86
N LYS A 40 2.04 2.27 21.80
CA LYS A 40 1.19 2.79 20.71
C LYS A 40 1.93 2.71 19.38
N ALA A 41 1.31 2.11 18.38
CA ALA A 41 1.86 2.04 17.04
C ALA A 41 2.04 3.44 16.43
N PRO A 42 3.18 3.71 15.77
CA PRO A 42 3.36 4.95 15.02
C PRO A 42 2.27 5.11 13.96
N ALA A 43 1.75 6.33 13.85
CA ALA A 43 0.78 6.63 12.80
C ALA A 43 1.45 6.58 11.42
N PHE A 44 0.74 6.07 10.44
CA PHE A 44 1.21 6.05 9.05
C PHE A 44 0.10 6.43 8.08
N ARG A 45 0.50 6.86 6.91
CA ARG A 45 -0.35 7.04 5.73
C ARG A 45 0.50 6.74 4.49
N LEU A 46 0.12 5.74 3.74
CA LEU A 46 0.87 5.23 2.60
C LEU A 46 -0.02 5.12 1.36
N PRO A 47 0.53 5.32 0.17
CA PRO A 47 -0.08 4.84 -1.07
C PRO A 47 -0.26 3.33 -1.01
N LYS A 48 -1.34 2.81 -1.58
CA LYS A 48 -1.63 1.37 -1.62
C LYS A 48 -1.90 0.87 -3.04
N ASP A 49 -1.88 -0.43 -3.19
CA ASP A 49 -2.29 -1.12 -4.41
C ASP A 49 -3.71 -0.69 -4.86
N GLY A 50 -3.93 -0.67 -6.16
CA GLY A 50 -5.19 -0.24 -6.76
C GLY A 50 -5.45 1.26 -6.72
N GLY A 51 -4.49 2.06 -6.26
CA GLY A 51 -4.60 3.50 -6.07
C GLY A 51 -5.25 3.91 -4.74
N GLY A 52 -5.10 5.17 -4.38
CA GLY A 52 -5.54 5.69 -3.08
C GLY A 52 -4.47 5.52 -1.99
N GLU A 53 -4.89 5.67 -0.76
CA GLU A 53 -4.02 5.62 0.42
C GLU A 53 -4.59 4.65 1.45
N VAL A 54 -3.73 4.20 2.35
CA VAL A 54 -4.08 3.46 3.56
C VAL A 54 -3.44 4.13 4.76
N SER A 55 -4.16 4.25 5.85
CA SER A 55 -3.67 4.86 7.07
C SER A 55 -4.04 4.05 8.31
N LEU A 56 -3.25 4.17 9.37
CA LEU A 56 -3.54 3.49 10.65
C LEU A 56 -4.93 3.86 11.20
N ALA A 57 -5.42 5.07 10.90
CA ALA A 57 -6.72 5.54 11.36
C ALA A 57 -7.91 4.76 10.78
N GLU A 58 -7.74 4.15 9.59
CA GLU A 58 -8.79 3.34 8.95
C GLU A 58 -9.06 2.03 9.70
N PHE A 59 -8.09 1.54 10.45
CA PHE A 59 -8.19 0.30 11.22
C PHE A 59 -8.72 0.50 12.65
N LYS A 60 -9.23 1.69 12.98
CA LYS A 60 -9.82 1.93 14.30
C LYS A 60 -11.00 0.99 14.54
N GLY A 61 -10.96 0.27 15.66
CA GLY A 61 -11.97 -0.74 16.01
C GLY A 61 -11.72 -2.12 15.44
N HIS A 62 -10.70 -2.28 14.61
CA HIS A 62 -10.27 -3.56 14.05
C HIS A 62 -8.87 -3.93 14.53
N LYS A 63 -8.57 -5.21 14.54
CA LYS A 63 -7.21 -5.70 14.72
C LYS A 63 -6.46 -5.59 13.39
N LEU A 64 -5.19 -5.21 13.43
CA LEU A 64 -4.34 -5.12 12.25
C LEU A 64 -3.13 -6.05 12.41
N VAL A 65 -2.95 -6.94 11.46
CA VAL A 65 -1.68 -7.64 11.23
C VAL A 65 -0.91 -6.85 10.19
N LEU A 66 0.15 -6.20 10.64
CA LEU A 66 1.07 -5.45 9.80
C LEU A 66 2.34 -6.26 9.62
N TYR A 67 2.69 -6.62 8.39
CA TYR A 67 3.93 -7.30 8.09
C TYR A 67 4.76 -6.54 7.07
N PHE A 68 6.06 -6.67 7.18
CA PHE A 68 7.02 -5.98 6.33
C PHE A 68 7.82 -6.99 5.52
N TYR A 69 8.02 -6.71 4.25
CA TYR A 69 8.81 -7.55 3.38
C TYR A 69 9.78 -6.73 2.52
N PRO A 70 10.97 -7.26 2.22
CA PRO A 70 12.05 -6.48 1.60
C PRO A 70 11.77 -6.13 0.14
N LYS A 71 11.11 -7.00 -0.61
CA LYS A 71 10.86 -6.80 -2.04
C LYS A 71 9.71 -7.64 -2.56
N ALA A 72 8.81 -7.01 -3.32
CA ALA A 72 7.72 -7.67 -4.02
C ALA A 72 8.25 -8.68 -5.03
N ASP A 73 7.47 -9.77 -5.21
CA ASP A 73 7.72 -10.83 -6.21
C ASP A 73 9.04 -11.61 -6.01
N THR A 74 9.58 -11.65 -4.78
CA THR A 74 10.65 -12.59 -4.41
C THR A 74 10.03 -13.89 -3.86
N PRO A 75 10.72 -15.05 -3.95
CA PRO A 75 10.13 -16.36 -3.59
C PRO A 75 9.57 -16.44 -2.17
N GLY A 76 10.31 -15.94 -1.18
CA GLY A 76 9.89 -15.95 0.23
C GLY A 76 8.71 -15.01 0.47
N CYS A 77 8.81 -13.76 0.03
CA CYS A 77 7.75 -12.76 0.18
C CYS A 77 6.47 -13.16 -0.55
N THR A 78 6.60 -13.81 -1.71
CA THR A 78 5.46 -14.31 -2.48
C THR A 78 4.72 -15.40 -1.71
N ARG A 79 5.43 -16.36 -1.12
CA ARG A 79 4.83 -17.44 -0.32
C ARG A 79 4.08 -16.86 0.87
N GLU A 80 4.70 -15.95 1.61
CA GLU A 80 4.10 -15.30 2.77
C GLU A 80 2.81 -14.53 2.38
N ALA A 81 2.88 -13.73 1.31
CA ALA A 81 1.73 -12.98 0.82
C ALA A 81 0.57 -13.88 0.37
N ILE A 82 0.87 -15.02 -0.28
CA ILE A 82 -0.13 -16.02 -0.67
C ILE A 82 -0.76 -16.66 0.57
N ASP A 83 0.02 -17.00 1.58
CA ASP A 83 -0.49 -17.59 2.82
C ASP A 83 -1.39 -16.62 3.58
N PHE A 84 -1.01 -15.36 3.73
CA PHE A 84 -1.88 -14.33 4.30
C PHE A 84 -3.14 -14.13 3.46
N SER A 85 -3.02 -14.13 2.15
CA SER A 85 -4.15 -14.00 1.23
C SER A 85 -5.13 -15.16 1.34
N ARG A 86 -4.61 -16.40 1.44
CA ARG A 86 -5.40 -17.62 1.65
C ARG A 86 -6.17 -17.57 2.98
N LEU A 87 -5.54 -17.06 4.02
CA LEU A 87 -6.10 -16.95 5.35
C LEU A 87 -6.91 -15.67 5.61
N SER A 88 -7.00 -14.77 4.61
CA SER A 88 -7.67 -13.48 4.76
C SER A 88 -9.11 -13.59 5.26
N GLY A 89 -9.86 -14.59 4.80
CA GLY A 89 -11.22 -14.87 5.28
C GLY A 89 -11.28 -15.29 6.75
N ALA A 90 -10.29 -16.04 7.24
CA ALA A 90 -10.19 -16.41 8.65
C ALA A 90 -9.85 -15.20 9.51
N PHE A 91 -8.94 -14.36 9.08
CA PHE A 91 -8.63 -13.09 9.75
C PHE A 91 -9.85 -12.16 9.81
N ALA A 92 -10.57 -11.99 8.70
CA ALA A 92 -11.77 -11.15 8.66
C ALA A 92 -12.86 -11.61 9.65
N LYS A 93 -13.05 -12.91 9.82
CA LYS A 93 -14.00 -13.47 10.82
C LYS A 93 -13.67 -13.07 12.26
N THR A 94 -12.43 -12.76 12.57
CA THR A 94 -11.98 -12.31 13.89
C THR A 94 -11.87 -10.78 14.00
N GLY A 95 -12.37 -10.04 13.01
CA GLY A 95 -12.25 -8.59 12.94
C GLY A 95 -10.79 -8.13 12.73
N THR A 96 -9.99 -8.96 12.07
CA THR A 96 -8.57 -8.69 11.82
C THR A 96 -8.35 -8.42 10.33
N GLU A 97 -7.64 -7.36 10.02
CA GLU A 97 -7.19 -7.02 8.67
C GLU A 97 -5.69 -7.26 8.53
N VAL A 98 -5.22 -7.51 7.31
CA VAL A 98 -3.81 -7.77 7.00
C VAL A 98 -3.32 -6.72 6.01
N LEU A 99 -2.22 -6.07 6.35
CA LEU A 99 -1.53 -5.09 5.49
C LEU A 99 -0.06 -5.47 5.36
N GLY A 100 0.37 -5.71 4.12
CA GLY A 100 1.78 -5.88 3.80
C GLY A 100 2.40 -4.54 3.38
N VAL A 101 3.62 -4.26 3.81
CA VAL A 101 4.33 -3.02 3.47
C VAL A 101 5.74 -3.33 3.00
N SER A 102 6.14 -2.69 1.91
CA SER A 102 7.53 -2.68 1.44
C SER A 102 7.90 -1.33 0.86
N ALA A 103 9.17 -1.15 0.55
CA ALA A 103 9.70 0.04 -0.14
C ALA A 103 9.41 0.05 -1.66
N ASP A 104 8.73 -0.97 -2.18
CA ASP A 104 8.42 -1.03 -3.60
C ASP A 104 7.38 0.02 -4.01
N PRO A 105 7.50 0.60 -5.22
CA PRO A 105 6.50 1.51 -5.79
C PRO A 105 5.13 0.84 -5.93
N VAL A 106 4.05 1.63 -5.84
CA VAL A 106 2.66 1.16 -6.02
C VAL A 106 2.50 0.30 -7.28
N LYS A 107 3.12 0.70 -8.39
CA LYS A 107 3.09 -0.07 -9.64
C LYS A 107 3.61 -1.51 -9.50
N ASN A 108 4.61 -1.72 -8.65
CA ASN A 108 5.15 -3.05 -8.39
C ASN A 108 4.22 -3.83 -7.45
N GLN A 109 3.61 -3.17 -6.48
CA GLN A 109 2.58 -3.75 -5.62
C GLN A 109 1.37 -4.24 -6.43
N ASP A 110 0.90 -3.43 -7.39
CA ASP A 110 -0.20 -3.78 -8.28
C ASP A 110 0.12 -5.02 -9.13
N LYS A 111 1.33 -5.06 -9.72
CA LYS A 111 1.80 -6.22 -10.48
C LYS A 111 1.89 -7.47 -9.62
N PHE A 112 2.46 -7.34 -8.43
CA PHE A 112 2.62 -8.43 -7.48
C PHE A 112 1.25 -8.99 -7.06
N LYS A 113 0.31 -8.11 -6.70
CA LYS A 113 -1.04 -8.48 -6.33
C LYS A 113 -1.78 -9.19 -7.46
N THR A 114 -1.72 -8.63 -8.67
CA THR A 114 -2.39 -9.19 -9.85
C THR A 114 -1.79 -10.54 -10.24
N LYS A 115 -0.47 -10.64 -10.27
CA LYS A 115 0.26 -11.86 -10.67
C LYS A 115 -0.07 -13.06 -9.77
N HIS A 116 -0.22 -12.82 -8.47
CA HIS A 116 -0.43 -13.88 -7.48
C HIS A 116 -1.86 -13.93 -6.92
N GLY A 117 -2.79 -13.10 -7.43
CA GLY A 117 -4.18 -13.07 -7.00
C GLY A 117 -4.36 -12.76 -5.51
N LEU A 118 -3.54 -11.84 -4.97
CA LEU A 118 -3.52 -11.53 -3.55
C LEU A 118 -4.79 -10.79 -3.12
N LYS A 119 -5.37 -11.18 -1.99
CA LYS A 119 -6.60 -10.59 -1.41
C LYS A 119 -6.32 -9.59 -0.30
N ILE A 120 -5.08 -9.50 0.16
CA ILE A 120 -4.62 -8.56 1.19
C ILE A 120 -4.27 -7.21 0.59
N ALA A 121 -4.29 -6.15 1.40
CA ALA A 121 -3.82 -4.84 1.00
C ALA A 121 -2.28 -4.77 1.03
N LEU A 122 -1.71 -4.02 0.11
CA LEU A 122 -0.26 -3.79 0.00
C LEU A 122 0.02 -2.29 0.02
N GLY A 123 0.81 -1.84 0.99
CA GLY A 123 1.24 -0.45 1.14
C GLY A 123 2.64 -0.24 0.56
N SER A 124 2.83 0.93 -0.04
CA SER A 124 4.10 1.36 -0.64
C SER A 124 4.74 2.44 0.22
N ASP A 125 5.91 2.18 0.78
CA ASP A 125 6.70 3.15 1.56
C ASP A 125 8.03 3.47 0.86
N GLU A 126 7.94 4.08 -0.32
CA GLU A 126 9.12 4.48 -1.11
C GLU A 126 10.02 5.47 -0.37
N THR A 127 9.48 6.17 0.61
CA THR A 127 10.22 7.14 1.43
C THR A 127 10.94 6.52 2.62
N HIS A 128 10.64 5.25 2.94
CA HIS A 128 11.11 4.52 4.11
C HIS A 128 10.68 5.10 5.48
N ALA A 129 9.86 6.15 5.48
CA ALA A 129 9.46 6.85 6.70
C ALA A 129 8.73 5.94 7.70
N MET A 130 7.84 5.08 7.22
CA MET A 130 7.16 4.11 8.06
C MET A 130 8.10 2.98 8.47
N LEU A 131 8.89 2.44 7.54
CA LEU A 131 9.85 1.37 7.80
C LEU A 131 10.86 1.77 8.89
N GLU A 132 11.33 3.01 8.87
CA GLU A 132 12.20 3.58 9.89
C GLU A 132 11.47 3.76 11.23
N ALA A 133 10.25 4.36 11.22
CA ALA A 133 9.45 4.56 12.42
C ALA A 133 9.11 3.25 13.14
N TYR A 134 8.95 2.16 12.39
CA TYR A 134 8.71 0.83 12.95
C TYR A 134 10.00 0.06 13.26
N GLY A 135 11.18 0.63 12.97
CA GLY A 135 12.49 0.03 13.26
C GLY A 135 12.80 -1.21 12.42
N VAL A 136 12.18 -1.35 11.25
CA VAL A 136 12.38 -2.49 10.33
C VAL A 136 13.27 -2.17 9.16
N TRP A 137 13.62 -0.90 8.98
CA TRP A 137 14.61 -0.44 7.99
C TRP A 137 15.96 -0.29 8.68
N ALA A 138 16.90 -1.18 8.36
CA ALA A 138 18.21 -1.19 8.97
C ALA A 138 19.26 -1.69 7.99
N GLU A 139 20.45 -1.12 8.10
CA GLU A 139 21.61 -1.60 7.37
C GLU A 139 22.01 -2.99 7.86
N LYS A 140 22.13 -3.93 6.93
CA LYS A 140 22.61 -5.29 7.19
C LYS A 140 23.83 -5.59 6.34
N SER A 141 24.84 -6.20 6.94
CA SER A 141 25.98 -6.73 6.23
C SER A 141 25.90 -8.25 6.17
N LEU A 142 25.99 -8.81 4.96
CA LEU A 142 26.01 -10.25 4.73
C LEU A 142 27.08 -10.56 3.69
N TYR A 143 27.98 -11.47 3.99
CA TYR A 143 29.11 -11.87 3.11
C TYR A 143 29.94 -10.68 2.60
N GLY A 144 30.19 -9.68 3.46
CA GLY A 144 30.96 -8.48 3.09
C GLY A 144 30.25 -7.48 2.18
N ARG A 145 28.94 -7.65 1.95
CA ARG A 145 28.08 -6.69 1.25
C ARG A 145 27.10 -6.06 2.24
N THR A 146 26.94 -4.76 2.13
CA THR A 146 25.98 -4.00 2.93
C THR A 146 24.66 -3.89 2.19
N TYR A 147 23.55 -4.14 2.88
CA TYR A 147 22.17 -4.02 2.38
C TYR A 147 21.35 -3.13 3.32
N MET A 148 20.43 -2.38 2.76
CA MET A 148 19.42 -1.67 3.52
C MET A 148 18.13 -2.49 3.56
#